data_983a6219307f4a293a9fda199ede34b8
#
_entry.id   983a6219307f4a293a9fda199ede34b8
#
_cell.length_a   1.000
_cell.length_b   1.000
_cell.length_c   1.000
_cell.angle_alpha   90.00
_cell.angle_beta   90.00
_cell.angle_gamma   90.00
#
_symmetry.space_group_name_H-M   'P 1'
#
loop_
_entity.id
_entity.type
_entity.pdbx_description
1 polymer ?
#
loop_
_entity_poly.entity_id
_entity_poly.type
_entity_poly.pdbx_seq_one_letter_code
_entity_poly.pdbx_strand_id
1 'polypeptide(L)'
;METLRIPADREGIIKAVRILAGGGLVAFPTETVYGLGANALDERAVLSIFSAKGRPADNPLIAHVSGIAQAKEYGEWSPLAQDLAQAFWPG
;
A
#
# COMPACT_ATOMS: atom_id res chain seq x y z
N MET A 1 -5.10 19.95 -6.20
CA MET A 1 -5.49 18.63 -5.66
C MET A 1 -6.39 18.84 -4.45
N GLU A 2 -7.50 18.17 -4.43
CA GLU A 2 -8.42 18.24 -3.31
C GLU A 2 -8.07 17.16 -2.29
N THR A 3 -7.93 17.55 -1.02
CA THR A 3 -7.61 16.62 0.06
C THR A 3 -8.84 16.43 0.95
N LEU A 4 -9.25 15.19 1.11
CA LEU A 4 -10.36 14.81 1.97
C LEU A 4 -9.82 14.21 3.28
N ARG A 5 -10.47 14.55 4.39
CA ARG A 5 -10.24 13.88 5.67
C ARG A 5 -11.33 12.84 5.86
N ILE A 6 -10.92 11.61 6.07
CA ILE A 6 -11.84 10.48 6.17
C ILE A 6 -11.65 9.80 7.52
N PRO A 7 -12.71 9.58 8.30
CA PRO A 7 -12.61 8.84 9.56
C PRO A 7 -12.12 7.41 9.34
N ALA A 8 -11.35 6.88 10.30
CA ALA A 8 -10.85 5.52 10.23
C ALA A 8 -11.91 4.51 10.72
N ASP A 9 -13.11 4.61 10.18
CA ASP A 9 -14.21 3.68 10.41
C ASP A 9 -14.49 2.87 9.14
N ARG A 10 -15.50 2.00 9.18
CA ARG A 10 -15.82 1.12 8.06
C ARG A 10 -16.13 1.90 6.77
N GLU A 11 -16.90 2.97 6.88
CA GLU A 11 -17.24 3.79 5.72
C GLU A 11 -16.04 4.53 5.17
N GLY A 12 -15.19 5.04 6.06
CA GLY A 12 -13.94 5.71 5.68
C GLY A 12 -13.00 4.75 4.96
N ILE A 13 -12.88 3.52 5.43
CA ILE A 13 -12.05 2.49 4.78
C ILE A 13 -12.59 2.17 3.38
N ILE A 14 -13.90 2.04 3.22
CA ILE A 14 -14.51 1.81 1.90
C ILE A 14 -14.21 2.96 0.94
N LYS A 15 -14.31 4.19 1.41
CA LYS A 15 -13.95 5.38 0.60
C LYS A 15 -12.48 5.38 0.21
N ALA A 16 -11.60 5.04 1.15
CA ALA A 16 -10.16 4.95 0.89
C ALA A 16 -9.85 3.90 -0.18
N VAL A 17 -10.48 2.73 -0.11
CA VAL A 17 -10.31 1.67 -1.11
C VAL A 17 -10.75 2.14 -2.49
N ARG A 18 -11.86 2.88 -2.59
CA ARG A 18 -12.32 3.43 -3.87
C ARG A 18 -11.35 4.46 -4.43
N ILE A 19 -10.78 5.30 -3.58
CA ILE A 19 -9.78 6.28 -3.99
C ILE A 19 -8.54 5.57 -4.53
N LEU A 20 -8.05 4.56 -3.84
CA LEU A 20 -6.90 3.76 -4.29
C LEU A 20 -7.19 3.05 -5.62
N ALA A 21 -8.36 2.43 -5.75
CA ALA A 21 -8.74 1.74 -6.98
C ALA A 21 -8.86 2.69 -8.17
N GLY A 22 -9.21 3.93 -7.92
CA GLY A 22 -9.32 4.98 -8.94
C GLY A 22 -7.99 5.70 -9.28
N GLY A 23 -6.88 5.25 -8.71
CA GLY A 23 -5.55 5.83 -8.96
C GLY A 23 -5.17 6.97 -8.04
N GLY A 24 -5.94 7.23 -6.99
CA GLY A 24 -5.64 8.26 -5.99
C GLY A 24 -4.66 7.78 -4.93
N LEU A 25 -4.22 8.72 -4.09
CA LEU A 25 -3.33 8.45 -2.96
C LEU A 25 -4.11 8.51 -1.65
N VAL A 26 -3.72 7.69 -0.70
CA VAL A 26 -4.29 7.69 0.65
C VAL A 26 -3.17 7.76 1.68
N ALA A 27 -3.24 8.73 2.59
CA ALA A 27 -2.38 8.79 3.76
C ALA A 27 -3.09 8.06 4.90
N PHE A 28 -2.36 7.19 5.58
CA PHE A 28 -2.92 6.37 6.66
C PHE A 28 -1.97 6.30 7.85
N PRO A 29 -2.50 6.15 9.06
CA PRO A 29 -1.66 6.02 10.25
C PRO A 29 -1.02 4.63 10.32
N THR A 30 0.21 4.60 10.85
CA THR A 30 0.90 3.36 11.19
C THR A 30 1.32 3.42 12.65
N GLU A 31 2.02 2.40 13.14
CA GLU A 31 2.51 2.36 14.53
C GLU A 31 3.61 3.41 14.79
N THR A 32 4.18 4.00 13.76
CA THR A 32 5.26 4.99 13.89
C THR A 32 4.88 6.34 13.30
N VAL A 33 4.68 6.41 11.98
CA VAL A 33 4.39 7.65 11.25
C VAL A 33 3.25 7.40 10.28
N TYR A 34 2.71 8.47 9.68
CA TYR A 34 1.75 8.31 8.58
C TYR A 34 2.43 7.77 7.34
N GLY A 35 1.79 6.81 6.70
CA GLY A 35 2.20 6.29 5.41
C GLY A 35 1.40 6.91 4.28
N LEU A 36 1.95 6.88 3.07
CA LEU A 36 1.24 7.30 1.86
C LEU A 36 1.16 6.11 0.92
N GLY A 37 -0.05 5.72 0.54
CA GLY A 37 -0.31 4.54 -0.26
C GLY A 37 -0.93 4.83 -1.60
N ALA A 38 -0.69 3.93 -2.56
CA ALA A 38 -1.27 3.93 -3.88
C ALA A 38 -1.53 2.50 -4.34
N ASN A 39 -2.35 2.35 -5.38
CA ASN A 39 -2.55 1.04 -6.01
C ASN A 39 -1.26 0.60 -6.71
N ALA A 40 -0.64 -0.47 -6.23
CA ALA A 40 0.62 -0.99 -6.77
C ALA A 40 0.52 -1.45 -8.23
N LEU A 41 -0.67 -1.74 -8.72
CA LEU A 41 -0.92 -2.16 -10.10
C LEU A 41 -1.15 -0.97 -11.04
N ASP A 42 -1.18 0.25 -10.51
CA ASP A 42 -1.38 1.48 -11.28
C ASP A 42 -0.08 2.28 -11.29
N GLU A 43 0.64 2.22 -12.40
CA GLU A 43 1.94 2.88 -12.54
C GLU A 43 1.86 4.39 -12.29
N ARG A 44 0.82 5.05 -12.78
CA ARG A 44 0.63 6.49 -12.56
C ARG A 44 0.43 6.81 -11.08
N ALA A 45 -0.35 5.99 -10.38
CA ALA A 45 -0.58 6.18 -8.96
C ALA A 45 0.73 6.00 -8.17
N VAL A 46 1.52 4.98 -8.50
CA VAL A 46 2.82 4.74 -7.87
C VAL A 46 3.77 5.91 -8.09
N LEU A 47 3.88 6.42 -9.31
CA LEU A 47 4.71 7.57 -9.61
C LEU A 47 4.25 8.84 -8.88
N SER A 48 2.95 8.98 -8.62
CA SER A 48 2.40 10.10 -7.87
C SER A 48 2.91 10.15 -6.43
N ILE A 49 3.26 9.00 -5.83
CA ILE A 49 3.85 8.97 -4.47
C ILE A 49 5.19 9.72 -4.47
N PHE A 50 6.04 9.44 -5.44
CA PHE A 50 7.36 10.09 -5.54
C PHE A 50 7.20 11.59 -5.74
N SER A 51 6.29 12.02 -6.60
CA SER A 51 6.00 13.44 -6.82
C SER A 51 5.49 14.11 -5.56
N ALA A 52 4.56 13.50 -4.85
CA ALA A 52 3.96 14.05 -3.64
C ALA A 52 4.97 14.19 -2.50
N LYS A 53 5.91 13.24 -2.39
CA LYS A 53 6.92 13.23 -1.33
C LYS A 53 8.23 13.92 -1.73
N GLY A 54 8.40 14.28 -2.99
CA GLY A 54 9.66 14.82 -3.50
C GLY A 54 10.79 13.80 -3.49
N ARG A 55 10.48 12.50 -3.55
CA ARG A 55 11.47 11.42 -3.53
C ARG A 55 11.89 11.05 -4.94
N PRO A 56 13.17 10.66 -5.14
CA PRO A 56 13.60 10.10 -6.42
C PRO A 56 12.85 8.82 -6.75
N ALA A 57 12.53 8.64 -8.03
CA ALA A 57 11.75 7.48 -8.49
C ALA A 57 12.53 6.15 -8.40
N ASP A 58 13.82 6.19 -8.16
CA ASP A 58 14.65 5.00 -7.96
C ASP A 58 14.67 4.49 -6.51
N ASN A 59 14.09 5.25 -5.57
CA ASN A 59 13.93 4.75 -4.20
C ASN A 59 12.85 3.67 -4.17
N PRO A 60 13.11 2.52 -3.53
CA PRO A 60 12.13 1.44 -3.51
C PRO A 60 10.91 1.78 -2.67
N LEU A 61 9.78 1.22 -3.06
CA LEU A 61 8.54 1.23 -2.29
C LEU A 61 8.26 -0.19 -1.80
N ILE A 62 7.57 -0.30 -0.67
CA ILE A 62 7.17 -1.59 -0.12
C ILE A 62 5.76 -1.91 -0.61
N ALA A 63 5.59 -3.08 -1.23
CA ALA A 63 4.28 -3.56 -1.62
C ALA A 63 3.62 -4.26 -0.42
N HIS A 64 2.39 -3.85 -0.10
CA HIS A 64 1.58 -4.48 0.93
C HIS A 64 0.55 -5.40 0.31
N VAL A 65 0.39 -6.56 0.91
CA VAL A 65 -0.56 -7.58 0.44
C VAL A 65 -1.49 -8.00 1.58
N SER A 66 -2.65 -8.52 1.23
CA SER A 66 -3.64 -8.96 2.21
C SER A 66 -3.30 -10.31 2.85
N GLY A 67 -2.41 -11.08 2.25
CA GLY A 67 -2.00 -12.38 2.76
C GLY A 67 -1.07 -13.11 1.82
N ILE A 68 -0.73 -14.35 2.19
CA ILE A 68 0.24 -15.18 1.46
C ILE A 68 -0.20 -15.45 0.02
N ALA A 69 -1.48 -15.72 -0.21
CA ALA A 69 -2.00 -15.99 -1.56
C ALA A 69 -1.75 -14.83 -2.52
N GLN A 70 -2.01 -13.60 -2.07
CA GLN A 70 -1.76 -12.40 -2.87
C GLN A 70 -0.26 -12.17 -3.09
N ALA A 71 0.55 -12.42 -2.07
CA ALA A 71 2.00 -12.30 -2.19
C ALA A 71 2.56 -13.25 -3.26
N LYS A 72 2.07 -14.49 -3.31
CA LYS A 72 2.47 -15.48 -4.33
C LYS A 72 2.08 -15.06 -5.74
N GLU A 73 0.97 -14.35 -5.88
CA GLU A 73 0.46 -13.89 -7.18
C GLU A 73 1.37 -12.83 -7.80
N TYR A 74 1.96 -11.96 -6.97
CA TYR A 74 2.70 -10.79 -7.46
C TYR A 74 4.21 -10.84 -7.22
N GLY A 75 4.72 -11.86 -6.54
CA GLY A 75 6.13 -11.96 -6.21
C GLY A 75 6.69 -13.35 -6.36
N GLU A 76 8.00 -13.45 -6.37
CA GLU A 76 8.67 -14.74 -6.27
C GLU A 76 8.50 -15.29 -4.86
N TRP A 77 8.19 -16.58 -4.76
CA TRP A 77 7.89 -17.20 -3.48
C TRP A 77 8.74 -18.43 -3.25
N SER A 78 9.60 -18.38 -2.24
CA SER A 78 10.48 -19.49 -1.86
C SER A 78 9.92 -20.27 -0.67
N PRO A 79 10.39 -21.50 -0.40
CA PRO A 79 10.04 -22.21 0.83
C PRO A 79 10.38 -21.43 2.10
N LEU A 80 11.50 -20.70 2.09
CA LEU A 80 11.88 -19.86 3.22
C LEU A 80 10.87 -18.71 3.43
N ALA A 81 10.42 -18.08 2.34
CA ALA A 81 9.39 -17.02 2.43
C ALA A 81 8.11 -17.58 3.03
N GLN A 82 7.69 -18.79 2.65
CA GLN A 82 6.52 -19.45 3.21
C GLN A 82 6.66 -19.67 4.71
N ASP A 83 7.79 -20.19 5.15
CA ASP A 83 8.04 -20.45 6.57
C ASP A 83 8.03 -19.15 7.39
N LEU A 84 8.70 -18.10 6.89
CA LEU A 84 8.74 -16.81 7.56
C LEU A 84 7.35 -16.16 7.64
N ALA A 85 6.59 -16.22 6.55
CA ALA A 85 5.25 -15.64 6.52
C ALA A 85 4.31 -16.36 7.49
N GLN A 86 4.36 -17.70 7.53
CA GLN A 86 3.52 -18.46 8.44
C GLN A 86 3.87 -18.20 9.92
N ALA A 87 5.15 -17.97 10.22
CA ALA A 87 5.62 -17.73 11.58
C ALA A 87 5.33 -16.29 12.07
N PHE A 88 5.41 -15.29 11.18
CA PHE A 88 5.42 -13.88 11.59
C PHE A 88 4.29 -13.03 11.01
N TRP A 89 3.60 -13.46 9.97
CA TRP A 89 2.49 -12.70 9.39
C TRP A 89 1.16 -13.05 10.07
N PRO A 90 0.22 -12.08 10.14
CA PRO A 90 0.43 -10.65 9.90
C PRO A 90 1.22 -10.04 11.06
N GLY A 91 2.06 -9.06 10.75
CA GLY A 91 2.80 -8.47 11.85
C GLY A 91 3.56 -7.26 11.53
#